data_be32c6efeed3d696ac7c5b72d56403fe
#
_entry.id   be32c6efeed3d696ac7c5b72d56403fe
#
_cell.length_a   1.000
_cell.length_b   1.000
_cell.length_c   1.000
_cell.angle_alpha   90.00
_cell.angle_beta   90.00
_cell.angle_gamma   90.00
#
_symmetry.space_group_name_H-M   'P 1'
#
loop_
_entity.id
_entity.type
_entity.pdbx_description
1 polymer ?
#
loop_
_entity_poly.entity_id
_entity_poly.type
_entity_poly.pdbx_seq_one_letter_code
_entity_poly.pdbx_strand_id
1 'polypeptide(L)'
;MAAMMAGFFLLGLLSERLYHARKISPVTVGVSAMAVFIALQLLMALGWTAQPMLLMTAFSFFATAGILPYAGLSQIFPKALSGRVSTSLNLTVFLGAFAVQWGLGEIISLWPTQGKGYAPESFGAAFGSLAALQLLGLLWFIGLNAMKHKAN
;
A
#
# COMPACT_ATOMS: atom_id res chain seq x y z
N MET A 1 -13.38 9.42 -2.29
CA MET A 1 -14.16 8.31 -2.87
C MET A 1 -13.95 8.15 -4.38
N ALA A 2 -14.22 9.15 -5.24
CA ALA A 2 -14.05 9.01 -6.70
C ALA A 2 -12.65 8.56 -7.14
N ALA A 3 -11.58 9.10 -6.54
CA ALA A 3 -10.21 8.70 -6.83
C ALA A 3 -9.93 7.22 -6.50
N MET A 4 -10.47 6.71 -5.42
CA MET A 4 -10.36 5.28 -5.06
C MET A 4 -11.10 4.39 -6.06
N MET A 5 -12.32 4.76 -6.45
CA MET A 5 -13.07 4.02 -7.47
C MET A 5 -12.32 3.98 -8.79
N ALA A 6 -11.78 5.13 -9.22
CA ALA A 6 -10.93 5.21 -10.41
C ALA A 6 -9.67 4.34 -10.26
N GLY A 7 -9.03 4.34 -9.09
CA GLY A 7 -7.86 3.52 -8.80
C GLY A 7 -8.14 2.03 -8.92
N PHE A 8 -9.21 1.52 -8.30
CA PHE A 8 -9.61 0.12 -8.43
C PHE A 8 -9.83 -0.29 -9.88
N PHE A 9 -10.56 0.53 -10.63
CA PHE A 9 -10.86 0.23 -12.02
C PHE A 9 -9.63 0.35 -12.92
N LEU A 10 -8.91 1.46 -12.86
CA LEU A 10 -7.81 1.75 -13.79
C LEU A 10 -6.57 0.91 -13.50
N LEU A 11 -6.19 0.69 -12.22
CA LEU A 11 -5.07 -0.18 -11.88
C LEU A 11 -5.38 -1.64 -12.18
N GLY A 12 -6.62 -2.08 -11.97
CA GLY A 12 -7.07 -3.41 -12.37
C GLY A 12 -6.97 -3.62 -13.88
N LEU A 13 -7.55 -2.70 -14.67
CA LEU A 13 -7.49 -2.73 -16.12
C LEU A 13 -6.05 -2.65 -16.67
N LEU A 14 -5.23 -1.78 -16.09
CA LEU A 14 -3.81 -1.67 -16.44
C LEU A 14 -3.07 -2.98 -16.18
N SER A 15 -3.28 -3.58 -15.02
CA SER A 15 -2.68 -4.86 -14.65
C SER A 15 -3.06 -5.97 -15.62
N GLU A 16 -4.34 -6.07 -15.98
CA GLU A 16 -4.84 -7.04 -16.96
C GLU A 16 -4.21 -6.82 -18.34
N ARG A 17 -4.23 -5.59 -18.86
CA ARG A 17 -3.62 -5.26 -20.15
C ARG A 17 -2.12 -5.57 -20.20
N LEU A 18 -1.38 -5.22 -19.15
CA LEU A 18 0.05 -5.50 -19.07
C LEU A 18 0.34 -7.00 -18.98
N TYR A 19 -0.52 -7.76 -18.29
CA TYR A 19 -0.39 -9.21 -18.23
C TYR A 19 -0.59 -9.84 -19.62
N HIS A 20 -1.64 -9.46 -20.36
CA HIS A 20 -1.89 -10.01 -21.71
C HIS A 20 -0.87 -9.56 -22.75
N ALA A 21 -0.48 -8.27 -22.75
CA ALA A 21 0.39 -7.70 -23.78
C ALA A 21 1.89 -8.02 -23.56
N ARG A 22 2.34 -7.99 -22.30
CA ARG A 22 3.78 -8.07 -21.95
C ARG A 22 4.12 -9.16 -20.94
N LYS A 23 3.14 -9.97 -20.50
CA LYS A 23 3.30 -11.01 -19.46
C LYS A 23 3.80 -10.44 -18.11
N ILE A 24 3.55 -9.17 -17.85
CA ILE A 24 3.88 -8.54 -16.57
C ILE A 24 2.86 -9.01 -15.52
N SER A 25 3.36 -9.58 -14.42
CA SER A 25 2.47 -10.12 -13.39
C SER A 25 1.70 -9.01 -12.64
N PRO A 26 0.47 -9.27 -12.16
CA PRO A 26 -0.28 -8.34 -11.32
C PRO A 26 0.51 -7.92 -10.07
N VAL A 27 1.34 -8.80 -9.53
CA VAL A 27 2.22 -8.51 -8.39
C VAL A 27 3.24 -7.43 -8.74
N THR A 28 3.85 -7.49 -9.93
CA THR A 28 4.80 -6.46 -10.38
C THR A 28 4.15 -5.10 -10.50
N VAL A 29 2.93 -5.04 -11.07
CA VAL A 29 2.15 -3.80 -11.15
C VAL A 29 1.81 -3.27 -9.75
N GLY A 30 1.41 -4.16 -8.84
CA GLY A 30 1.13 -3.81 -7.44
C GLY A 30 2.33 -3.24 -6.71
N VAL A 31 3.51 -3.86 -6.87
CA VAL A 31 4.78 -3.39 -6.29
C VAL A 31 5.17 -2.02 -6.83
N SER A 32 5.03 -1.78 -8.14
CA SER A 32 5.31 -0.48 -8.75
C SER A 32 4.37 0.60 -8.24
N ALA A 33 3.07 0.30 -8.15
CA ALA A 33 2.07 1.21 -7.62
C ALA A 33 2.27 1.48 -6.11
N MET A 34 2.72 0.49 -5.33
CA MET A 34 3.09 0.66 -3.93
C MET A 34 4.30 1.59 -3.78
N ALA A 35 5.31 1.50 -4.65
CA ALA A 35 6.44 2.43 -4.62
C ALA A 35 5.99 3.89 -4.84
N VAL A 36 5.08 4.13 -5.78
CA VAL A 36 4.48 5.47 -5.98
C VAL A 36 3.68 5.89 -4.75
N PHE A 37 2.89 5.00 -4.17
CA PHE A 37 2.12 5.26 -2.96
C PHE A 37 3.02 5.70 -1.78
N ILE A 38 4.13 4.97 -1.55
CA ILE A 38 5.11 5.32 -0.51
C ILE A 38 5.74 6.69 -0.78
N ALA A 39 6.08 7.00 -2.04
CA ALA A 39 6.63 8.30 -2.40
C ALA A 39 5.65 9.45 -2.09
N LEU A 40 4.37 9.29 -2.43
CA LEU A 40 3.31 10.26 -2.08
C LEU A 40 3.16 10.41 -0.56
N GLN A 41 3.25 9.32 0.17
CA GLN A 41 3.18 9.31 1.64
C GLN A 41 4.37 10.03 2.27
N LEU A 42 5.58 9.86 1.72
CA LEU A 42 6.76 10.61 2.15
C LEU A 42 6.61 12.11 1.90
N LEU A 43 6.03 12.53 0.78
CA LEU A 43 5.73 13.94 0.53
C LEU A 43 4.78 14.51 1.59
N MET A 44 3.77 13.71 2.01
CA MET A 44 2.87 14.10 3.11
C MET A 44 3.61 14.18 4.46
N ALA A 45 4.49 13.22 4.74
CA ALA A 45 5.30 13.21 5.97
C ALA A 45 6.25 14.42 6.05
N LEU A 46 6.77 14.87 4.91
CA LEU A 46 7.62 16.05 4.78
C LEU A 46 6.85 17.38 4.78
N GLY A 47 5.52 17.33 4.93
CA GLY A 47 4.69 18.54 5.00
C GLY A 47 4.52 19.27 3.67
N TRP A 48 4.60 18.59 2.54
CA TRP A 48 4.34 19.23 1.26
C TRP A 48 2.89 19.70 1.15
N THR A 49 2.71 21.00 1.05
CA THR A 49 1.39 21.66 1.02
C THR A 49 1.10 22.41 -0.28
N ALA A 50 2.00 22.36 -1.28
CA ALA A 50 1.85 23.16 -2.50
C ALA A 50 0.57 22.85 -3.30
N GLN A 51 0.16 21.57 -3.35
CA GLN A 51 -1.06 21.11 -4.03
C GLN A 51 -1.73 19.98 -3.24
N PRO A 52 -2.35 20.27 -2.09
CA PRO A 52 -2.84 19.25 -1.17
C PRO A 52 -3.95 18.40 -1.79
N MET A 53 -4.80 18.99 -2.62
CA MET A 53 -5.90 18.27 -3.27
C MET A 53 -5.40 17.24 -4.30
N LEU A 54 -4.38 17.60 -5.08
CA LEU A 54 -3.75 16.68 -6.04
C LEU A 54 -3.04 15.54 -5.30
N LEU A 55 -2.29 15.87 -4.24
CA LEU A 55 -1.58 14.90 -3.43
C LEU A 55 -2.54 13.88 -2.79
N MET A 56 -3.62 14.35 -2.17
CA MET A 56 -4.64 13.50 -1.58
C MET A 56 -5.38 12.64 -2.61
N THR A 57 -5.63 13.20 -3.79
CA THR A 57 -6.26 12.46 -4.89
C THR A 57 -5.36 11.34 -5.39
N ALA A 58 -4.08 11.63 -5.64
CA ALA A 58 -3.09 10.64 -6.07
C ALA A 58 -2.86 9.59 -4.98
N PHE A 59 -2.73 9.99 -3.72
CA PHE A 59 -2.61 9.09 -2.57
C PHE A 59 -3.80 8.12 -2.50
N SER A 60 -5.04 8.63 -2.59
CA SER A 60 -6.24 7.80 -2.57
C SER A 60 -6.34 6.86 -3.78
N PHE A 61 -5.86 7.28 -4.94
CA PHE A 61 -5.81 6.46 -6.16
C PHE A 61 -4.84 5.29 -5.98
N PHE A 62 -3.60 5.55 -5.58
CA PHE A 62 -2.57 4.50 -5.43
C PHE A 62 -2.76 3.63 -4.20
N ALA A 63 -3.48 4.07 -3.17
CA ALA A 63 -3.86 3.26 -2.01
C ALA A 63 -4.62 1.99 -2.41
N THR A 64 -5.29 2.00 -3.56
CA THR A 64 -6.05 0.84 -4.08
C THR A 64 -5.18 -0.27 -4.67
N ALA A 65 -3.88 -0.03 -4.86
CA ALA A 65 -2.93 -1.03 -5.38
C ALA A 65 -2.87 -2.31 -4.52
N GLY A 66 -3.23 -2.22 -3.24
CA GLY A 66 -3.31 -3.35 -2.32
C GLY A 66 -4.25 -4.47 -2.76
N ILE A 67 -5.16 -4.25 -3.72
CA ILE A 67 -6.03 -5.32 -4.26
C ILE A 67 -5.30 -6.24 -5.25
N LEU A 68 -4.23 -5.76 -5.91
CA LEU A 68 -3.55 -6.53 -6.96
C LEU A 68 -2.88 -7.83 -6.47
N PRO A 69 -2.30 -7.93 -5.25
CA PRO A 69 -1.82 -9.17 -4.69
C PRO A 69 -2.88 -10.28 -4.59
N TYR A 70 -4.15 -9.94 -4.39
CA TYR A 70 -5.24 -10.94 -4.35
C TYR A 70 -5.38 -11.64 -5.71
N ALA A 71 -5.32 -10.89 -6.80
CA ALA A 71 -5.33 -11.46 -8.15
C ALA A 71 -4.08 -12.34 -8.40
N GLY A 72 -2.92 -11.93 -7.93
CA GLY A 72 -1.68 -12.71 -8.00
C GLY A 72 -1.76 -14.02 -7.23
N LEU A 73 -2.29 -14.00 -6.00
CA LEU A 73 -2.45 -15.20 -5.18
C LEU A 73 -3.40 -16.23 -5.79
N SER A 74 -4.49 -15.79 -6.40
CA SER A 74 -5.45 -16.68 -7.06
C SER A 74 -4.85 -17.46 -8.24
N GLN A 75 -3.73 -16.97 -8.81
CA GLN A 75 -3.01 -17.63 -9.91
C GLN A 75 -1.98 -18.66 -9.41
N ILE A 76 -1.54 -18.56 -8.15
CA ILE A 76 -0.50 -19.43 -7.57
C ILE A 76 -1.12 -20.68 -6.93
N PHE A 77 -2.31 -20.54 -6.32
CA PHE A 77 -2.94 -21.62 -5.58
C PHE A 77 -4.02 -22.35 -6.40
N PRO A 78 -4.20 -23.68 -6.21
CA PRO A 78 -5.28 -24.42 -6.83
C PRO A 78 -6.66 -23.81 -6.50
N LYS A 79 -7.59 -23.87 -7.44
CA LYS A 79 -8.95 -23.32 -7.26
C LYS A 79 -9.67 -23.86 -6.01
N ALA A 80 -9.42 -25.10 -5.64
CA ALA A 80 -9.98 -25.72 -4.43
C ALA A 80 -9.56 -25.04 -3.13
N LEU A 81 -8.42 -24.33 -3.10
CA LEU A 81 -7.90 -23.62 -1.93
C LEU A 81 -8.16 -22.11 -1.97
N SER A 82 -8.67 -21.57 -3.09
CA SER A 82 -8.81 -20.12 -3.30
C SER A 82 -9.62 -19.43 -2.19
N GLY A 83 -10.70 -20.03 -1.73
CA GLY A 83 -11.50 -19.51 -0.61
C GLY A 83 -10.70 -19.40 0.69
N ARG A 84 -9.97 -20.45 1.07
CA ARG A 84 -9.14 -20.46 2.28
C ARG A 84 -8.01 -19.43 2.20
N VAL A 85 -7.33 -19.34 1.06
CA VAL A 85 -6.25 -18.36 0.81
C VAL A 85 -6.78 -16.94 0.93
N SER A 86 -7.91 -16.64 0.29
CA SER A 86 -8.52 -15.31 0.37
C SER A 86 -8.95 -14.96 1.79
N THR A 87 -9.54 -15.90 2.54
CA THR A 87 -9.93 -15.68 3.93
C THR A 87 -8.71 -15.43 4.83
N SER A 88 -7.64 -16.22 4.67
CA SER A 88 -6.40 -16.05 5.44
C SER A 88 -5.73 -14.71 5.12
N LEU A 89 -5.71 -14.31 3.85
CA LEU A 89 -5.18 -13.00 3.45
C LEU A 89 -6.02 -11.86 4.05
N ASN A 90 -7.34 -11.94 3.97
CA ASN A 90 -8.21 -10.94 4.58
C ASN A 90 -7.99 -10.84 6.09
N LEU A 91 -7.90 -11.95 6.80
CA LEU A 91 -7.61 -11.96 8.24
C LEU A 91 -6.28 -11.23 8.54
N THR A 92 -5.22 -11.56 7.78
CA THR A 92 -3.91 -10.90 7.92
C THR A 92 -3.99 -9.40 7.66
N VAL A 93 -4.72 -8.99 6.62
CA VAL A 93 -4.93 -7.57 6.28
C VAL A 93 -5.67 -6.84 7.39
N PHE A 94 -6.74 -7.43 7.96
CA PHE A 94 -7.49 -6.81 9.05
C PHE A 94 -6.68 -6.70 10.34
N LEU A 95 -5.94 -7.76 10.71
CA LEU A 95 -5.04 -7.72 11.87
C LEU A 95 -3.94 -6.67 11.69
N GLY A 96 -3.34 -6.61 10.49
CA GLY A 96 -2.34 -5.60 10.15
C GLY A 96 -2.92 -4.18 10.19
N ALA A 97 -4.11 -3.97 9.63
CA ALA A 97 -4.79 -2.68 9.65
C ALA A 97 -5.08 -2.22 11.09
N PHE A 98 -5.57 -3.13 11.94
CA PHE A 98 -5.81 -2.83 13.35
C PHE A 98 -4.52 -2.44 14.08
N ALA A 99 -3.45 -3.25 13.92
CA ALA A 99 -2.17 -2.99 14.58
C ALA A 99 -1.56 -1.65 14.12
N VAL A 100 -1.62 -1.36 12.81
CA VAL A 100 -1.14 -0.09 12.24
C VAL A 100 -1.98 1.09 12.74
N GLN A 101 -3.31 1.02 12.74
CA GLN A 101 -4.16 2.10 13.21
C GLN A 101 -3.94 2.39 14.69
N TRP A 102 -3.85 1.35 15.51
CA TRP A 102 -3.53 1.51 16.93
C TRP A 102 -2.13 2.11 17.12
N GLY A 103 -1.12 1.58 16.46
CA GLY A 103 0.27 2.07 16.57
C GLY A 103 0.42 3.52 16.09
N LEU A 104 -0.28 3.92 15.01
CA LEU A 104 -0.29 5.32 14.56
C LEU A 104 -0.97 6.23 15.58
N GLY A 105 -2.04 5.78 16.23
CA GLY A 105 -2.69 6.50 17.33
C GLY A 105 -1.73 6.75 18.49
N GLU A 106 -0.96 5.74 18.90
CA GLU A 106 0.07 5.87 19.94
C GLU A 106 1.16 6.86 19.53
N ILE A 107 1.66 6.77 18.29
CA ILE A 107 2.66 7.72 17.78
C ILE A 107 2.13 9.16 17.84
N ILE A 108 0.90 9.41 17.37
CA ILE A 108 0.29 10.75 17.40
C ILE A 108 0.15 11.25 18.83
N SER A 109 -0.19 10.38 19.79
CA SER A 109 -0.39 10.73 21.20
C SER A 109 0.90 11.15 21.93
N LEU A 110 2.08 10.91 21.36
CA LEU A 110 3.35 11.37 21.93
C LEU A 110 3.52 12.89 21.84
N TRP A 111 2.74 13.58 21.02
CA TRP A 111 2.74 15.03 20.93
C TRP A 111 1.67 15.66 21.83
N PRO A 112 1.96 16.81 22.44
CA PRO A 112 0.96 17.52 23.25
C PRO A 112 -0.21 17.98 22.37
N THR A 113 -1.41 17.90 22.92
CA THR A 113 -2.61 18.43 22.26
C THR A 113 -2.53 19.96 22.14
N GLN A 114 -2.84 20.48 20.96
CA GLN A 114 -2.93 21.92 20.69
C GLN A 114 -4.40 22.29 20.47
N GLY A 115 -5.00 22.93 21.46
CA GLY A 115 -6.43 23.27 21.42
C GLY A 115 -7.34 22.05 21.36
N LYS A 116 -8.08 21.89 20.24
CA LYS A 116 -8.98 20.74 20.01
C LYS A 116 -8.36 19.60 19.19
N GLY A 117 -7.06 19.64 18.87
CA GLY A 117 -6.41 18.66 18.01
C GLY A 117 -4.98 18.36 18.42
N TYR A 118 -4.31 17.53 17.64
CA TYR A 118 -2.90 17.22 17.79
C TYR A 118 -2.02 18.17 16.97
N ALA A 119 -0.78 18.33 17.38
CA ALA A 119 0.20 19.11 16.64
C ALA A 119 0.38 18.57 15.20
N PRO A 120 0.46 19.42 14.17
CA PRO A 120 0.65 18.96 12.77
C PRO A 120 1.85 18.04 12.58
N GLU A 121 2.91 18.23 13.35
CA GLU A 121 4.15 17.42 13.33
C GLU A 121 3.88 15.95 13.69
N SER A 122 2.88 15.68 14.54
CA SER A 122 2.50 14.32 14.93
C SER A 122 2.01 13.49 13.73
N PHE A 123 1.29 14.12 12.80
CA PHE A 123 0.84 13.47 11.58
C PHE A 123 2.01 13.19 10.62
N GLY A 124 2.98 14.11 10.52
CA GLY A 124 4.22 13.89 9.78
C GLY A 124 4.98 12.66 10.29
N ALA A 125 5.13 12.55 11.61
CA ALA A 125 5.78 11.39 12.25
C ALA A 125 4.99 10.10 12.01
N ALA A 126 3.66 10.12 12.09
CA ALA A 126 2.81 8.96 11.82
C ALA A 126 2.94 8.50 10.36
N PHE A 127 2.83 9.41 9.39
CA PHE A 127 3.02 9.09 7.97
C PHE A 127 4.43 8.60 7.66
N GLY A 128 5.45 9.20 8.28
CA GLY A 128 6.85 8.79 8.13
C GLY A 128 7.10 7.38 8.67
N SER A 129 6.57 7.06 9.86
CA SER A 129 6.67 5.73 10.46
C SER A 129 6.01 4.66 9.60
N LEU A 130 4.83 4.95 9.06
CA LEU A 130 4.12 4.06 8.15
C LEU A 130 4.88 3.87 6.84
N ALA A 131 5.44 4.94 6.27
CA ALA A 131 6.26 4.85 5.06
C ALA A 131 7.52 4.00 5.31
N ALA A 132 8.17 4.14 6.46
CA ALA A 132 9.33 3.32 6.82
C ALA A 132 8.96 1.83 6.91
N LEU A 133 7.85 1.50 7.56
CA LEU A 133 7.35 0.13 7.65
C LEU A 133 7.06 -0.47 6.27
N GLN A 134 6.42 0.31 5.40
CA GLN A 134 6.11 -0.10 4.03
C GLN A 134 7.36 -0.27 3.17
N LEU A 135 8.35 0.61 3.31
CA LEU A 135 9.65 0.48 2.64
C LEU A 135 10.38 -0.79 3.06
N LEU A 136 10.40 -1.09 4.36
CA LEU A 136 10.99 -2.35 4.86
C LEU A 136 10.30 -3.57 4.24
N GLY A 137 8.97 -3.59 4.19
CA GLY A 137 8.22 -4.66 3.54
C GLY A 137 8.50 -4.78 2.04
N LEU A 138 8.58 -3.64 1.33
CA LEU A 138 8.88 -3.59 -0.09
C LEU A 138 10.30 -4.10 -0.40
N LEU A 139 11.30 -3.66 0.36
CA LEU A 139 12.69 -4.08 0.22
C LEU A 139 12.87 -5.57 0.52
N TRP A 140 12.19 -6.07 1.56
CA TRP A 140 12.15 -7.50 1.86
C TRP A 140 11.60 -8.31 0.69
N PHE A 141 10.46 -7.90 0.14
CA PHE A 141 9.83 -8.57 -0.99
C PHE A 141 10.74 -8.60 -2.22
N ILE A 142 11.37 -7.47 -2.57
CA ILE A 142 12.30 -7.36 -3.70
C ILE A 142 13.53 -8.24 -3.46
N GLY A 143 14.10 -8.22 -2.25
CA GLY A 143 15.25 -9.03 -1.87
C GLY A 143 14.99 -10.52 -1.99
N LEU A 144 13.84 -11.01 -1.51
CA LEU A 144 13.46 -12.42 -1.65
C LEU A 144 13.29 -12.84 -3.11
N ASN A 145 12.71 -11.99 -3.95
CA ASN A 145 12.55 -12.29 -5.37
C ASN A 145 13.90 -12.30 -6.11
N ALA A 146 14.81 -11.40 -5.78
CA ALA A 146 16.16 -11.38 -6.34
C ALA A 146 16.96 -12.65 -5.99
N MET A 147 16.80 -13.17 -4.77
CA MET A 147 17.44 -14.43 -4.35
C MET A 147 16.90 -15.64 -5.10
N LYS A 148 15.57 -15.72 -5.32
CA LYS A 148 14.95 -16.80 -6.10
C LYS A 148 15.45 -16.84 -7.55
N HIS A 149 15.65 -15.68 -8.18
CA HIS A 149 16.15 -15.58 -9.55
C HIS A 149 17.63 -15.99 -9.69
N LYS A 150 18.42 -15.95 -8.61
CA LYS A 150 19.81 -16.39 -8.62
C LYS A 150 19.97 -17.90 -8.34
N ALA A 151 18.93 -18.54 -7.79
CA ALA A 151 18.94 -19.95 -7.42
C ALA A 151 18.39 -20.89 -8.52
N ASN A 152 17.77 -20.32 -9.57
CA ASN A 152 17.31 -21.00 -10.77
C ASN A 152 18.21 -20.68 -11.97
#